data_39b301040c9d125f200d6d8a1aca446b
#
_entry.id   39b301040c9d125f200d6d8a1aca446b
#
_cell.length_a   1.000
_cell.length_b   1.000
_cell.length_c   1.000
_cell.angle_alpha   90.00
_cell.angle_beta   90.00
_cell.angle_gamma   90.00
#
_symmetry.space_group_name_H-M   'P 1'
#
loop_
_entity.id
_entity.type
_entity.pdbx_description
1 polymer ?
#
loop_
_entity_poly.entity_id
_entity_poly.type
_entity_poly.pdbx_seq_one_letter_code
_entity_poly.pdbx_strand_id
1 'polypeptide(L)'
;MHLLPAVVLLTTTGVAAARADDAITPAALGPRVVRLTYEARATPPDGTRVLELWLPLPREEDQAVLALRLDGTAPATVVHLAPSGDRAAYLRVAEPKGTVTLTETATVARREVQAPVAASRAAPADIDAATDAPELASAQGAIRITDEVRAIARRETAGKPTVVAKAHALYDWVYDHMQYDKTVPGWGLGDIPYCLKVGKGNCTDFHTLFIALARASGIPARWNMGFPLAYGDGTAGGPQEVKGYHCWAEFYAPGAGWVPVDISEARKHPELKAYFFGGLSGNRVLFTRARDALLEPAGTGRRLNYFIYPVARADGQDVSSEWTLRYTDEASASRAVAGAGSAY
;
A
#
# COMPACT_ATOMS: atom_id res chain seq x y z
N MET A 1 -62.55 -22.41 -31.57
CA MET A 1 -61.10 -22.66 -31.32
C MET A 1 -60.52 -21.36 -30.82
N HIS A 2 -60.55 -21.15 -29.52
CA HIS A 2 -60.10 -19.89 -28.88
C HIS A 2 -58.70 -20.07 -28.35
N LEU A 3 -57.74 -19.33 -28.91
CA LEU A 3 -56.37 -19.23 -28.42
C LEU A 3 -56.31 -18.19 -27.29
N LEU A 4 -55.96 -18.64 -26.09
CA LEU A 4 -55.61 -17.79 -24.93
C LEU A 4 -54.15 -17.29 -25.10
N PRO A 5 -53.87 -16.02 -24.83
CA PRO A 5 -52.48 -15.52 -24.80
C PRO A 5 -51.80 -15.92 -23.49
N ALA A 6 -50.56 -16.45 -23.64
CA ALA A 6 -49.67 -16.72 -22.53
C ALA A 6 -49.15 -15.38 -21.92
N VAL A 7 -49.43 -15.17 -20.64
CA VAL A 7 -48.84 -14.08 -19.86
C VAL A 7 -47.44 -14.50 -19.43
N VAL A 8 -46.43 -13.86 -19.97
CA VAL A 8 -45.05 -13.98 -19.52
C VAL A 8 -44.86 -13.08 -18.30
N LEU A 9 -44.74 -13.69 -17.12
CA LEU A 9 -44.33 -12.98 -15.91
C LEU A 9 -42.82 -12.70 -16.02
N LEU A 10 -42.44 -11.46 -16.30
CA LEU A 10 -41.09 -10.97 -16.13
C LEU A 10 -40.84 -10.79 -14.62
N THR A 11 -40.13 -11.73 -14.04
CA THR A 11 -39.54 -11.54 -12.70
C THR A 11 -38.35 -10.58 -12.82
N THR A 12 -38.57 -9.33 -12.45
CA THR A 12 -37.48 -8.37 -12.22
C THR A 12 -36.70 -8.82 -11.01
N THR A 13 -35.58 -9.50 -11.22
CA THR A 13 -34.55 -9.64 -10.17
C THR A 13 -34.02 -8.25 -9.87
N GLY A 14 -34.48 -7.68 -8.78
CA GLY A 14 -33.96 -6.45 -8.25
C GLY A 14 -32.46 -6.63 -7.94
N VAL A 15 -31.62 -6.00 -8.74
CA VAL A 15 -30.24 -5.73 -8.37
C VAL A 15 -30.34 -4.84 -7.15
N ALA A 16 -30.04 -5.38 -5.98
CA ALA A 16 -29.90 -4.59 -4.77
C ALA A 16 -28.82 -3.53 -5.06
N ALA A 17 -29.26 -2.29 -5.20
CA ALA A 17 -28.36 -1.15 -5.22
C ALA A 17 -27.52 -1.24 -3.93
N ALA A 18 -26.19 -1.25 -4.07
CA ALA A 18 -25.28 -1.10 -2.93
C ALA A 18 -25.76 0.13 -2.16
N ARG A 19 -26.13 -0.08 -0.90
CA ARG A 19 -26.52 1.00 -0.01
C ARG A 19 -25.38 2.01 0.03
N ALA A 20 -25.73 3.25 -0.21
CA ALA A 20 -24.89 4.38 0.06
C ALA A 20 -24.45 4.33 1.54
N ASP A 21 -23.14 4.36 1.74
CA ASP A 21 -22.41 4.92 2.85
C ASP A 21 -23.02 4.74 4.26
N ASP A 22 -22.72 3.64 4.90
CA ASP A 22 -22.57 3.68 6.35
C ASP A 22 -21.30 4.51 6.62
N ALA A 23 -21.47 5.71 7.20
CA ALA A 23 -20.36 6.59 7.55
C ALA A 23 -19.32 5.80 8.38
N ILE A 24 -18.04 5.92 8.02
CA ILE A 24 -16.97 5.22 8.73
C ILE A 24 -16.94 5.75 10.16
N THR A 25 -17.24 4.86 11.11
CA THR A 25 -17.25 5.22 12.54
C THR A 25 -15.83 5.27 13.10
N PRO A 26 -15.57 6.05 14.18
CA PRO A 26 -14.27 6.03 14.86
C PRO A 26 -13.81 4.63 15.26
N ALA A 27 -14.71 3.75 15.71
CA ALA A 27 -14.40 2.35 16.03
C ALA A 27 -13.85 1.58 14.82
N ALA A 28 -14.33 1.90 13.62
CA ALA A 28 -13.86 1.29 12.39
C ALA A 28 -12.47 1.77 11.94
N LEU A 29 -11.87 2.77 12.60
CA LEU A 29 -10.51 3.26 12.33
C LEU A 29 -9.47 2.66 13.29
N GLY A 30 -9.92 2.06 14.38
CA GLY A 30 -9.11 1.57 15.49
C GLY A 30 -8.16 0.42 15.14
N PRO A 31 -7.42 -0.07 16.15
CA PRO A 31 -6.45 -1.15 15.98
C PRO A 31 -7.14 -2.47 15.64
N ARG A 32 -6.45 -3.32 14.87
CA ARG A 32 -6.94 -4.64 14.47
C ARG A 32 -5.85 -5.69 14.59
N VAL A 33 -6.28 -6.92 14.91
CA VAL A 33 -5.45 -8.12 14.77
C VAL A 33 -6.08 -9.00 13.72
N VAL A 34 -5.32 -9.34 12.70
CA VAL A 34 -5.79 -10.15 11.57
C VAL A 34 -4.85 -11.32 11.32
N ARG A 35 -5.44 -12.46 10.93
CA ARG A 35 -4.70 -13.57 10.35
C ARG A 35 -4.82 -13.49 8.84
N LEU A 36 -3.67 -13.42 8.17
CA LEU A 36 -3.53 -13.39 6.73
C LEU A 36 -3.15 -14.77 6.20
N THR A 37 -3.66 -15.11 5.03
CA THR A 37 -3.14 -16.21 4.20
C THR A 37 -2.89 -15.66 2.81
N TYR A 38 -1.61 -15.56 2.42
CA TYR A 38 -1.17 -15.08 1.13
C TYR A 38 -0.53 -16.24 0.36
N GLU A 39 -1.12 -16.64 -0.74
CA GLU A 39 -0.66 -17.75 -1.57
C GLU A 39 -0.25 -17.24 -2.95
N ALA A 40 0.88 -17.73 -3.41
CA ALA A 40 1.39 -17.57 -4.76
C ALA A 40 1.47 -18.94 -5.45
N ARG A 41 1.12 -18.98 -6.75
CA ARG A 41 1.19 -20.15 -7.61
C ARG A 41 1.86 -19.79 -8.93
N ALA A 42 2.78 -20.63 -9.38
CA ALA A 42 3.40 -20.49 -10.69
C ALA A 42 3.52 -21.86 -11.36
N THR A 43 3.06 -21.95 -12.62
CA THR A 43 3.24 -23.15 -13.44
C THR A 43 4.30 -22.85 -14.49
N PRO A 44 5.51 -23.42 -14.35
CA PRO A 44 6.59 -23.19 -15.29
C PRO A 44 6.31 -23.85 -16.64
N PRO A 45 6.90 -23.35 -17.74
CA PRO A 45 6.93 -24.05 -19.00
C PRO A 45 7.60 -25.44 -18.90
N ASP A 46 7.23 -26.36 -19.77
CA ASP A 46 7.86 -27.68 -19.86
C ASP A 46 9.38 -27.54 -20.10
N GLY A 47 10.16 -28.40 -19.46
CA GLY A 47 11.61 -28.39 -19.58
C GLY A 47 12.33 -27.32 -18.74
N THR A 48 11.62 -26.56 -17.92
CA THR A 48 12.22 -25.61 -16.98
C THR A 48 13.16 -26.34 -16.03
N ARG A 49 14.42 -25.88 -15.93
CA ARG A 49 15.44 -26.45 -15.04
C ARG A 49 15.33 -25.88 -13.62
N VAL A 50 14.97 -24.60 -13.52
CA VAL A 50 14.87 -23.90 -12.22
C VAL A 50 13.68 -22.95 -12.25
N LEU A 51 12.82 -23.08 -11.24
CA LEU A 51 11.79 -22.06 -10.93
C LEU A 51 12.15 -21.37 -9.63
N GLU A 52 12.07 -20.05 -9.64
CA GLU A 52 12.24 -19.18 -8.48
C GLU A 52 10.93 -18.43 -8.24
N LEU A 53 10.54 -18.31 -6.96
CA LEU A 53 9.31 -17.63 -6.56
C LEU A 53 9.58 -16.75 -5.34
N TRP A 54 9.18 -15.48 -5.43
CA TRP A 54 9.24 -14.50 -4.34
C TRP A 54 7.83 -14.09 -3.96
N LEU A 55 7.57 -14.00 -2.66
CA LEU A 55 6.33 -13.52 -2.07
C LEU A 55 6.68 -12.45 -1.03
N PRO A 56 6.17 -11.19 -1.14
CA PRO A 56 6.46 -10.17 -0.15
C PRO A 56 5.89 -10.54 1.21
N LEU A 57 6.59 -10.17 2.29
CA LEU A 57 6.22 -10.45 3.68
C LEU A 57 5.86 -9.14 4.42
N PRO A 58 4.97 -9.18 5.44
CA PRO A 58 4.64 -8.01 6.25
C PRO A 58 5.86 -7.43 6.96
N ARG A 59 5.95 -6.11 7.03
CA ARG A 59 6.93 -5.36 7.83
C ARG A 59 6.50 -5.24 9.28
N GLU A 60 7.43 -4.89 10.15
CA GLU A 60 7.19 -4.63 11.58
C GLU A 60 7.34 -3.14 11.90
N GLU A 61 6.44 -2.31 11.36
CA GLU A 61 6.38 -0.87 11.64
C GLU A 61 4.93 -0.43 11.74
N ASP A 62 4.56 0.26 12.80
CA ASP A 62 3.17 0.56 13.19
C ASP A 62 2.28 -0.68 13.28
N GLN A 63 2.89 -1.83 13.23
CA GLN A 63 2.28 -3.14 13.35
C GLN A 63 3.30 -4.14 13.90
N ALA A 64 2.81 -5.21 14.53
CA ALA A 64 3.61 -6.34 14.97
C ALA A 64 3.22 -7.59 14.20
N VAL A 65 4.20 -8.33 13.70
CA VAL A 65 4.00 -9.67 13.14
C VAL A 65 4.10 -10.69 14.27
N LEU A 66 2.95 -11.07 14.84
CA LEU A 66 2.87 -11.94 16.01
C LEU A 66 3.19 -13.40 15.70
N ALA A 67 2.95 -13.82 14.46
CA ALA A 67 3.29 -15.15 13.96
C ALA A 67 3.51 -15.06 12.43
N LEU A 68 4.45 -15.87 11.95
CA LEU A 68 4.73 -16.03 10.52
C LEU A 68 5.09 -17.49 10.24
N ARG A 69 4.39 -18.09 9.30
CA ARG A 69 4.66 -19.44 8.81
C ARG A 69 4.72 -19.41 7.28
N LEU A 70 5.68 -20.12 6.73
CA LEU A 70 5.87 -20.33 5.30
C LEU A 70 5.69 -21.81 4.97
N ASP A 71 4.86 -22.10 4.00
CA ASP A 71 4.64 -23.43 3.43
C ASP A 71 4.83 -23.36 1.92
N GLY A 72 5.33 -24.40 1.29
CA GLY A 72 5.53 -24.39 -0.16
C GLY A 72 5.89 -25.75 -0.73
N THR A 73 5.92 -25.84 -2.05
CA THR A 73 6.35 -27.05 -2.80
C THR A 73 7.80 -27.45 -2.47
N ALA A 74 8.60 -26.48 -2.03
CA ALA A 74 9.96 -26.68 -1.51
C ALA A 74 10.17 -25.78 -0.27
N PRO A 75 11.22 -26.01 0.53
CA PRO A 75 11.55 -25.13 1.64
C PRO A 75 11.75 -23.69 1.18
N ALA A 76 11.08 -22.76 1.85
CA ALA A 76 11.22 -21.33 1.62
C ALA A 76 12.17 -20.71 2.65
N THR A 77 12.92 -19.68 2.24
CA THR A 77 13.76 -18.85 3.10
C THR A 77 13.28 -17.41 3.10
N VAL A 78 13.59 -16.68 4.17
CA VAL A 78 13.35 -15.23 4.21
C VAL A 78 14.57 -14.51 3.67
N VAL A 79 14.37 -13.67 2.67
CA VAL A 79 15.40 -12.81 2.08
C VAL A 79 15.09 -11.34 2.35
N HIS A 80 16.12 -10.51 2.41
CA HIS A 80 15.98 -9.06 2.61
C HIS A 80 16.34 -8.32 1.33
N LEU A 81 15.51 -7.36 0.95
CA LEU A 81 15.68 -6.57 -0.26
C LEU A 81 16.37 -5.24 0.08
N ALA A 82 17.57 -5.06 -0.47
CA ALA A 82 18.31 -3.80 -0.31
C ALA A 82 17.78 -2.72 -1.28
N PRO A 83 17.84 -1.43 -0.94
CA PRO A 83 18.22 -0.87 0.37
C PRO A 83 17.04 -0.75 1.35
N SER A 84 15.81 -1.08 0.93
CA SER A 84 14.58 -0.81 1.71
C SER A 84 14.47 -1.66 3.00
N GLY A 85 15.19 -2.78 3.07
CA GLY A 85 15.05 -3.76 4.14
C GLY A 85 13.72 -4.51 4.09
N ASP A 86 12.96 -4.43 3.00
CA ASP A 86 11.77 -5.24 2.79
C ASP A 86 12.11 -6.72 2.83
N ARG A 87 11.16 -7.54 3.27
CA ARG A 87 11.34 -8.99 3.37
C ARG A 87 10.52 -9.70 2.31
N ALA A 88 11.05 -10.80 1.81
CA ALA A 88 10.31 -11.72 0.96
C ALA A 88 10.55 -13.17 1.40
N ALA A 89 9.50 -13.99 1.30
CA ALA A 89 9.71 -15.43 1.23
C ALA A 89 10.23 -15.78 -0.18
N TYR A 90 11.27 -16.56 -0.22
CA TYR A 90 11.89 -17.02 -1.45
C TYR A 90 11.99 -18.53 -1.46
N LEU A 91 11.57 -19.16 -2.54
CA LEU A 91 11.82 -20.56 -2.78
C LEU A 91 12.42 -20.79 -4.18
N ARG A 92 13.19 -21.84 -4.30
CA ARG A 92 13.82 -22.27 -5.54
C ARG A 92 13.59 -23.77 -5.72
N VAL A 93 13.02 -24.14 -6.87
CA VAL A 93 12.72 -25.53 -7.23
C VAL A 93 13.56 -25.92 -8.45
N ALA A 94 14.38 -26.96 -8.32
CA ALA A 94 15.08 -27.56 -9.45
C ALA A 94 14.16 -28.57 -10.14
N GLU A 95 14.18 -28.58 -11.47
CA GLU A 95 13.38 -29.46 -12.32
C GLU A 95 11.90 -29.52 -11.87
N PRO A 96 11.23 -28.36 -11.78
CA PRO A 96 9.87 -28.28 -11.25
C PRO A 96 8.92 -29.13 -12.07
N LYS A 97 8.01 -29.84 -11.38
CA LYS A 97 6.97 -30.65 -12.01
C LYS A 97 5.60 -30.10 -11.61
N GLY A 98 4.86 -29.58 -12.60
CA GLY A 98 3.56 -28.99 -12.36
C GLY A 98 3.64 -27.64 -11.62
N THR A 99 2.55 -27.29 -10.97
CA THR A 99 2.41 -26.01 -10.27
C THR A 99 3.25 -25.97 -8.99
N VAL A 100 4.05 -24.93 -8.85
CA VAL A 100 4.80 -24.61 -7.63
C VAL A 100 4.00 -23.61 -6.82
N THR A 101 3.89 -23.85 -5.53
CA THR A 101 3.14 -23.02 -4.58
C THR A 101 4.04 -22.48 -3.47
N LEU A 102 3.74 -21.27 -3.00
CA LEU A 102 4.34 -20.67 -1.81
C LEU A 102 3.23 -19.96 -1.04
N THR A 103 3.05 -20.32 0.21
CA THR A 103 2.01 -19.77 1.08
C THR A 103 2.63 -19.17 2.32
N GLU A 104 2.25 -17.94 2.60
CA GLU A 104 2.48 -17.24 3.85
C GLU A 104 1.21 -17.28 4.69
N THR A 105 1.35 -17.63 5.97
CA THR A 105 0.32 -17.40 6.99
C THR A 105 0.91 -16.53 8.07
N ALA A 106 0.35 -15.32 8.24
CA ALA A 106 0.83 -14.35 9.24
C ALA A 106 -0.31 -13.88 10.13
N THR A 107 -0.01 -13.67 11.42
CA THR A 107 -0.90 -12.93 12.34
C THR A 107 -0.29 -11.56 12.59
N VAL A 108 -1.01 -10.51 12.21
CA VAL A 108 -0.54 -9.13 12.29
C VAL A 108 -1.44 -8.32 13.21
N ALA A 109 -0.83 -7.65 14.20
CA ALA A 109 -1.49 -6.64 15.02
C ALA A 109 -1.15 -5.26 14.46
N ARG A 110 -2.12 -4.59 13.86
CA ARG A 110 -2.00 -3.25 13.31
C ARG A 110 -2.58 -2.23 14.27
N ARG A 111 -1.85 -1.15 14.56
CA ARG A 111 -2.32 -0.02 15.36
C ARG A 111 -2.92 1.05 14.44
N GLU A 112 -3.86 1.81 14.98
CA GLU A 112 -4.16 3.13 14.45
C GLU A 112 -2.94 4.04 14.70
N VAL A 113 -2.60 4.87 13.72
CA VAL A 113 -1.54 5.87 13.85
C VAL A 113 -2.18 7.25 13.89
N GLN A 114 -1.79 8.05 14.89
CA GLN A 114 -2.14 9.46 15.02
C GLN A 114 -0.84 10.23 15.31
N ALA A 115 -0.21 10.74 14.25
CA ALA A 115 1.03 11.48 14.39
C ALA A 115 0.81 12.82 15.10
N PRO A 116 1.69 13.21 16.04
CA PRO A 116 1.52 14.44 16.80
C PRO A 116 1.94 15.68 15.98
N VAL A 117 1.29 15.92 14.84
CA VAL A 117 1.63 17.00 13.89
C VAL A 117 1.65 18.38 14.54
N ALA A 118 0.79 18.61 15.54
CA ALA A 118 0.75 19.86 16.29
C ALA A 118 1.98 20.12 17.14
N ALA A 119 2.77 19.08 17.45
CA ALA A 119 4.01 19.22 18.23
C ALA A 119 5.17 19.75 17.38
N SER A 120 5.15 19.55 16.06
CA SER A 120 6.23 20.00 15.18
C SER A 120 6.11 21.50 14.86
N ARG A 121 7.21 22.22 15.07
CA ARG A 121 7.41 23.63 14.69
C ARG A 121 8.59 23.77 13.73
N ALA A 122 9.21 22.66 13.34
CA ALA A 122 10.44 22.64 12.58
C ALA A 122 10.26 23.27 11.18
N ALA A 123 11.27 24.03 10.77
CA ALA A 123 11.44 24.45 9.38
C ALA A 123 12.18 23.38 8.57
N PRO A 124 12.12 23.38 7.23
CA PRO A 124 12.91 22.45 6.41
C PRO A 124 14.44 22.52 6.69
N ALA A 125 14.95 23.65 7.13
CA ALA A 125 16.36 23.80 7.49
C ALA A 125 16.76 23.02 8.76
N ASP A 126 15.79 22.56 9.54
CA ASP A 126 16.03 21.76 10.76
C ASP A 126 16.14 20.24 10.44
N ILE A 127 16.01 19.86 9.17
CA ILE A 127 16.11 18.47 8.71
C ILE A 127 17.58 18.14 8.47
N ASP A 128 18.04 17.03 9.04
CA ASP A 128 19.38 16.51 8.78
C ASP A 128 19.44 15.80 7.43
N ALA A 129 19.85 16.54 6.41
CA ALA A 129 19.95 16.03 5.05
C ALA A 129 20.94 14.85 4.91
N ALA A 130 21.91 14.69 5.82
CA ALA A 130 22.84 13.56 5.77
C ALA A 130 22.17 12.24 6.22
N THR A 131 21.30 12.33 7.23
CA THR A 131 20.54 11.17 7.72
C THR A 131 19.37 10.81 6.80
N ASP A 132 18.70 11.82 6.20
CA ASP A 132 17.47 11.67 5.43
C ASP A 132 17.70 11.66 3.91
N ALA A 133 18.96 11.55 3.45
CA ALA A 133 19.33 11.65 2.04
C ALA A 133 18.57 10.71 1.07
N PRO A 134 18.29 9.43 1.40
CA PRO A 134 17.53 8.56 0.53
C PRO A 134 16.11 9.05 0.30
N GLU A 135 15.46 9.59 1.33
CA GLU A 135 14.09 10.09 1.33
C GLU A 135 13.96 11.50 0.77
N LEU A 136 15.10 12.16 0.50
CA LEU A 136 15.22 13.44 -0.22
C LEU A 136 15.64 13.26 -1.69
N ALA A 137 16.05 12.05 -2.08
CA ALA A 137 16.55 11.80 -3.43
C ALA A 137 15.56 12.20 -4.52
N SER A 138 16.07 12.83 -5.57
CA SER A 138 15.28 13.32 -6.71
C SER A 138 14.83 12.24 -7.69
N ALA A 139 15.37 11.04 -7.58
CA ALA A 139 15.03 9.91 -8.41
C ALA A 139 15.03 8.61 -7.59
N GLN A 140 13.90 7.94 -7.58
CA GLN A 140 13.73 6.60 -7.03
C GLN A 140 12.64 5.91 -7.85
N GLY A 141 13.04 5.18 -8.88
CA GLY A 141 12.10 4.59 -9.83
C GLY A 141 11.25 5.67 -10.51
N ALA A 142 9.95 5.60 -10.35
CA ALA A 142 8.99 6.55 -10.91
C ALA A 142 8.93 7.91 -10.17
N ILE A 143 9.50 8.02 -8.96
CA ILE A 143 9.55 9.27 -8.20
C ILE A 143 10.62 10.16 -8.83
N ARG A 144 10.21 11.13 -9.66
CA ARG A 144 11.10 12.07 -10.38
C ARG A 144 10.75 13.51 -10.03
N ILE A 145 11.76 14.29 -9.65
CA ILE A 145 11.59 15.71 -9.39
C ILE A 145 11.98 16.47 -10.66
N THR A 146 10.98 16.78 -11.48
CA THR A 146 11.13 17.60 -12.69
C THR A 146 11.11 19.09 -12.33
N ASP A 147 11.43 19.96 -13.30
CA ASP A 147 11.34 21.41 -13.10
C ASP A 147 9.90 21.86 -12.86
N GLU A 148 8.92 21.19 -13.47
CA GLU A 148 7.50 21.44 -13.22
C GLU A 148 7.12 21.08 -11.77
N VAL A 149 7.56 19.93 -11.26
CA VAL A 149 7.38 19.55 -9.84
C VAL A 149 7.99 20.60 -8.92
N ARG A 150 9.22 21.07 -9.21
CA ARG A 150 9.88 22.13 -8.42
C ARG A 150 9.11 23.45 -8.47
N ALA A 151 8.55 23.82 -9.61
CA ALA A 151 7.77 25.05 -9.75
C ALA A 151 6.47 24.98 -8.94
N ILE A 152 5.75 23.86 -9.00
CA ILE A 152 4.54 23.60 -8.19
C ILE A 152 4.90 23.62 -6.71
N ALA A 153 5.91 22.87 -6.30
CA ALA A 153 6.34 22.78 -4.90
C ALA A 153 6.65 24.18 -4.33
N ARG A 154 7.42 25.01 -5.04
CA ARG A 154 7.71 26.39 -4.60
C ARG A 154 6.46 27.24 -4.49
N ARG A 155 5.54 27.16 -5.45
CA ARG A 155 4.31 27.95 -5.46
C ARG A 155 3.41 27.59 -4.27
N GLU A 156 3.15 26.30 -4.07
CA GLU A 156 2.22 25.83 -3.05
C GLU A 156 2.77 25.98 -1.62
N THR A 157 4.09 25.93 -1.46
CA THR A 157 4.72 26.08 -0.15
C THR A 157 5.18 27.51 0.17
N ALA A 158 4.93 28.46 -0.72
CA ALA A 158 5.28 29.87 -0.50
C ALA A 158 4.63 30.42 0.78
N GLY A 159 5.43 31.11 1.62
CA GLY A 159 4.94 31.67 2.88
C GLY A 159 4.58 30.66 3.98
N LYS A 160 4.78 29.36 3.76
CA LYS A 160 4.57 28.34 4.79
C LYS A 160 5.87 28.15 5.60
N PRO A 161 5.88 28.46 6.92
CA PRO A 161 7.12 28.50 7.68
C PRO A 161 7.61 27.11 8.13
N THR A 162 6.71 26.15 8.35
CA THR A 162 7.05 24.86 8.94
C THR A 162 6.93 23.71 7.94
N VAL A 163 7.63 22.60 8.21
CA VAL A 163 7.53 21.35 7.45
C VAL A 163 6.07 20.88 7.36
N VAL A 164 5.36 20.85 8.48
CA VAL A 164 3.95 20.43 8.53
C VAL A 164 3.06 21.33 7.70
N ALA A 165 3.24 22.67 7.78
CA ALA A 165 2.44 23.60 6.99
C ALA A 165 2.70 23.48 5.48
N LYS A 166 3.95 23.21 5.07
CA LYS A 166 4.30 22.92 3.68
C LYS A 166 3.69 21.61 3.21
N ALA A 167 3.86 20.53 3.98
CA ALA A 167 3.32 19.22 3.66
C ALA A 167 1.78 19.24 3.55
N HIS A 168 1.11 20.01 4.44
CA HIS A 168 -0.34 20.16 4.37
C HIS A 168 -0.79 20.88 3.09
N ALA A 169 -0.09 21.94 2.69
CA ALA A 169 -0.41 22.62 1.44
C ALA A 169 -0.21 21.71 0.21
N LEU A 170 0.82 20.86 0.22
CA LEU A 170 1.04 19.87 -0.83
C LEU A 170 -0.01 18.75 -0.82
N TYR A 171 -0.42 18.31 0.37
CA TYR A 171 -1.51 17.36 0.55
C TYR A 171 -2.82 17.89 -0.05
N ASP A 172 -3.18 19.13 0.28
CA ASP A 172 -4.38 19.79 -0.25
C ASP A 172 -4.29 19.94 -1.77
N TRP A 173 -3.14 20.37 -2.28
CA TRP A 173 -2.96 20.54 -3.72
C TRP A 173 -3.11 19.20 -4.47
N VAL A 174 -2.50 18.11 -3.99
CA VAL A 174 -2.64 16.78 -4.62
C VAL A 174 -4.08 16.27 -4.51
N TYR A 175 -4.73 16.48 -3.36
CA TYR A 175 -6.14 16.14 -3.16
C TYR A 175 -7.04 16.83 -4.19
N ASP A 176 -6.83 18.12 -4.46
CA ASP A 176 -7.64 18.90 -5.38
C ASP A 176 -7.30 18.60 -6.86
N HIS A 177 -6.01 18.35 -7.16
CA HIS A 177 -5.52 18.08 -8.50
C HIS A 177 -5.89 16.68 -9.01
N MET A 178 -5.85 15.67 -8.14
CA MET A 178 -6.03 14.27 -8.52
C MET A 178 -7.45 13.76 -8.28
N GLN A 179 -7.93 12.92 -9.19
CA GLN A 179 -9.19 12.16 -9.06
C GLN A 179 -8.90 10.66 -8.99
N TYR A 180 -9.57 9.95 -8.08
CA TYR A 180 -9.44 8.50 -8.01
C TYR A 180 -10.23 7.84 -9.15
N ASP A 181 -9.56 7.59 -10.26
CA ASP A 181 -10.15 7.06 -11.50
C ASP A 181 -9.14 6.14 -12.20
N LYS A 182 -9.55 4.90 -12.45
CA LYS A 182 -8.76 3.86 -13.09
C LYS A 182 -9.20 3.55 -14.52
N THR A 183 -10.00 4.41 -15.13
CA THR A 183 -10.53 4.21 -16.48
C THR A 183 -9.59 4.76 -17.56
N VAL A 184 -8.71 5.72 -17.23
CA VAL A 184 -7.77 6.33 -18.19
C VAL A 184 -6.49 5.50 -18.26
N PRO A 185 -6.07 4.99 -19.43
CA PRO A 185 -4.84 4.18 -19.55
C PRO A 185 -3.61 4.91 -19.01
N GLY A 186 -2.72 4.17 -18.34
CA GLY A 186 -1.46 4.70 -17.75
C GLY A 186 -1.52 4.92 -16.24
N TRP A 187 -2.67 4.74 -15.60
CA TRP A 187 -2.79 4.82 -14.14
C TRP A 187 -1.98 3.71 -13.42
N GLY A 188 -1.63 3.96 -12.17
CA GLY A 188 -1.02 2.97 -11.26
C GLY A 188 0.48 2.80 -11.40
N LEU A 189 1.14 3.54 -12.28
CA LEU A 189 2.59 3.52 -12.43
C LEU A 189 3.28 4.56 -11.54
N GLY A 190 2.57 5.61 -11.14
CA GLY A 190 3.14 6.75 -10.45
C GLY A 190 4.06 7.55 -11.37
N ASP A 191 3.76 7.60 -12.66
CA ASP A 191 4.50 8.42 -13.63
C ASP A 191 4.16 9.90 -13.43
N ILE A 192 5.16 10.71 -13.07
CA ILE A 192 4.95 12.12 -12.72
C ILE A 192 4.37 12.95 -13.88
N PRO A 193 4.89 12.89 -15.12
CA PRO A 193 4.27 13.55 -16.25
C PRO A 193 2.81 13.17 -16.47
N TYR A 194 2.48 11.90 -16.32
CA TYR A 194 1.10 11.43 -16.41
C TYR A 194 0.22 12.02 -15.28
N CYS A 195 0.68 11.97 -14.02
CA CYS A 195 -0.06 12.51 -12.89
C CYS A 195 -0.36 13.99 -13.06
N LEU A 196 0.64 14.78 -13.49
CA LEU A 196 0.49 16.23 -13.70
C LEU A 196 -0.44 16.57 -14.86
N LYS A 197 -0.36 15.84 -15.96
CA LYS A 197 -1.13 16.11 -17.18
C LYS A 197 -2.57 15.60 -17.11
N VAL A 198 -2.75 14.38 -16.56
CA VAL A 198 -4.05 13.68 -16.59
C VAL A 198 -4.87 13.95 -15.33
N GLY A 199 -4.22 14.10 -14.17
CA GLY A 199 -4.89 14.34 -12.89
C GLY A 199 -5.83 13.19 -12.45
N LYS A 200 -5.64 11.97 -12.96
CA LYS A 200 -6.46 10.79 -12.65
C LYS A 200 -5.56 9.59 -12.41
N GLY A 201 -5.94 8.76 -11.45
CA GLY A 201 -5.18 7.55 -11.14
C GLY A 201 -5.64 6.86 -9.88
N ASN A 202 -4.82 5.93 -9.39
CA ASN A 202 -5.04 5.23 -8.13
C ASN A 202 -4.09 5.76 -7.03
N CYS A 203 -4.06 5.05 -5.89
CA CYS A 203 -3.20 5.41 -4.76
C CYS A 203 -1.72 5.58 -5.15
N THR A 204 -1.20 4.80 -6.11
CA THR A 204 0.19 4.92 -6.59
C THR A 204 0.46 6.29 -7.18
N ASP A 205 -0.44 6.79 -8.02
CA ASP A 205 -0.30 8.06 -8.71
C ASP A 205 -0.37 9.24 -7.73
N PHE A 206 -1.35 9.21 -6.81
CA PHE A 206 -1.51 10.22 -5.75
C PHE A 206 -0.25 10.35 -4.89
N HIS A 207 0.24 9.23 -4.36
CA HIS A 207 1.30 9.28 -3.38
C HIS A 207 2.69 9.44 -4.00
N THR A 208 2.91 8.98 -5.24
CA THR A 208 4.14 9.29 -5.96
C THR A 208 4.25 10.79 -6.23
N LEU A 209 3.16 11.44 -6.62
CA LEU A 209 3.12 12.89 -6.86
C LEU A 209 3.36 13.67 -5.57
N PHE A 210 2.71 13.29 -4.45
CA PHE A 210 2.95 13.91 -3.15
C PHE A 210 4.42 13.79 -2.72
N ILE A 211 5.01 12.59 -2.82
CA ILE A 211 6.40 12.36 -2.43
C ILE A 211 7.35 13.22 -3.27
N ALA A 212 7.13 13.30 -4.58
CA ALA A 212 7.95 14.14 -5.46
C ALA A 212 7.88 15.63 -5.08
N LEU A 213 6.68 16.14 -4.77
CA LEU A 213 6.48 17.53 -4.32
C LEU A 213 7.09 17.79 -2.95
N ALA A 214 6.93 16.88 -1.98
CA ALA A 214 7.52 16.98 -0.65
C ALA A 214 9.06 17.04 -0.74
N ARG A 215 9.67 16.10 -1.45
CA ARG A 215 11.12 16.07 -1.68
C ARG A 215 11.63 17.32 -2.40
N ALA A 216 10.88 17.83 -3.40
CA ALA A 216 11.19 19.08 -4.07
C ALA A 216 11.15 20.31 -3.14
N SER A 217 10.45 20.20 -2.01
CA SER A 217 10.35 21.22 -0.95
C SER A 217 11.36 21.03 0.18
N GLY A 218 12.31 20.09 0.05
CA GLY A 218 13.27 19.74 1.08
C GLY A 218 12.68 18.96 2.26
N ILE A 219 11.56 18.28 2.04
CA ILE A 219 10.88 17.45 3.05
C ILE A 219 11.13 15.98 2.71
N PRO A 220 11.80 15.21 3.58
CA PRO A 220 11.95 13.78 3.39
C PRO A 220 10.58 13.10 3.31
N ALA A 221 10.39 12.28 2.32
CA ALA A 221 9.13 11.57 2.13
C ALA A 221 9.39 10.16 1.60
N ARG A 222 8.61 9.19 2.07
CA ARG A 222 8.79 7.78 1.75
C ARG A 222 7.47 7.11 1.37
N TRP A 223 7.62 6.03 0.67
CA TRP A 223 6.55 5.19 0.16
C TRP A 223 6.21 4.07 1.13
N ASN A 224 4.94 3.71 1.22
CA ASN A 224 4.47 2.51 1.89
C ASN A 224 3.47 1.79 1.00
N MET A 225 3.55 0.47 0.97
CA MET A 225 2.66 -0.37 0.19
C MET A 225 2.27 -1.62 0.96
N GLY A 226 1.02 -2.00 0.84
CA GLY A 226 0.48 -3.17 1.49
C GLY A 226 -0.90 -3.52 0.95
N PHE A 227 -1.74 -4.07 1.80
CA PHE A 227 -3.08 -4.46 1.42
C PHE A 227 -4.13 -3.76 2.31
N PRO A 228 -5.23 -3.27 1.72
CA PRO A 228 -6.34 -2.72 2.46
C PRO A 228 -7.14 -3.85 3.09
N LEU A 229 -7.67 -3.60 4.27
CA LEU A 229 -8.72 -4.39 4.90
C LEU A 229 -10.02 -3.61 4.78
N ALA A 230 -11.16 -4.27 4.70
CA ALA A 230 -12.44 -3.57 4.75
C ALA A 230 -12.56 -2.80 6.07
N TYR A 231 -13.13 -1.60 6.03
CA TYR A 231 -13.39 -0.85 7.25
C TYR A 231 -14.25 -1.66 8.21
N GLY A 232 -13.85 -1.70 9.48
CA GLY A 232 -14.53 -2.46 10.50
C GLY A 232 -13.79 -2.43 11.83
N ASP A 233 -14.47 -2.82 12.89
CA ASP A 233 -13.96 -2.85 14.26
C ASP A 233 -13.15 -4.12 14.62
N GLY A 234 -12.81 -4.93 13.62
CA GLY A 234 -12.07 -6.18 13.83
C GLY A 234 -12.91 -7.33 14.41
N THR A 235 -14.22 -7.24 14.34
CA THR A 235 -15.13 -8.28 14.84
C THR A 235 -15.79 -9.11 13.74
N ALA A 236 -15.54 -8.79 12.47
CA ALA A 236 -16.11 -9.51 11.34
C ALA A 236 -15.68 -10.98 11.34
N GLY A 237 -16.66 -11.87 11.29
CA GLY A 237 -16.41 -13.31 11.23
C GLY A 237 -16.14 -13.81 9.82
N GLY A 238 -15.30 -14.84 9.71
CA GLY A 238 -15.00 -15.53 8.45
C GLY A 238 -13.95 -14.85 7.58
N PRO A 239 -13.37 -15.61 6.63
CA PRO A 239 -12.32 -15.10 5.76
C PRO A 239 -12.87 -14.11 4.73
N GLN A 240 -12.15 -13.01 4.55
CA GLN A 240 -12.42 -11.99 3.55
C GLN A 240 -11.31 -11.99 2.49
N GLU A 241 -11.66 -11.84 1.23
CA GLU A 241 -10.71 -11.78 0.13
C GLU A 241 -10.26 -10.34 -0.12
N VAL A 242 -8.95 -10.17 -0.31
CA VAL A 242 -8.34 -8.90 -0.72
C VAL A 242 -8.05 -8.93 -2.20
N LYS A 243 -8.64 -8.00 -2.97
CA LYS A 243 -8.57 -8.01 -4.45
C LYS A 243 -7.49 -7.12 -5.03
N GLY A 244 -6.77 -6.36 -4.23
CA GLY A 244 -5.74 -5.47 -4.73
C GLY A 244 -4.97 -4.78 -3.61
N TYR A 245 -3.86 -4.17 -4.00
CA TYR A 245 -2.98 -3.45 -3.07
C TYR A 245 -3.53 -2.07 -2.69
N HIS A 246 -2.97 -1.52 -1.64
CA HIS A 246 -3.08 -0.12 -1.27
C HIS A 246 -1.72 0.44 -0.91
N CYS A 247 -1.52 1.73 -1.17
CA CYS A 247 -0.30 2.43 -0.79
C CYS A 247 -0.63 3.79 -0.17
N TRP A 248 0.31 4.31 0.60
CA TRP A 248 0.24 5.63 1.23
C TRP A 248 1.64 6.23 1.31
N ALA A 249 1.74 7.50 1.66
CA ALA A 249 3.01 8.16 1.85
C ALA A 249 3.22 8.54 3.32
N GLU A 250 4.47 8.80 3.67
CA GLU A 250 4.85 9.47 4.90
C GLU A 250 5.84 10.57 4.60
N PHE A 251 5.76 11.67 5.35
CA PHE A 251 6.79 12.70 5.36
C PHE A 251 7.40 12.82 6.76
N TYR A 252 8.66 13.23 6.81
CA TYR A 252 9.33 13.41 8.09
C TYR A 252 9.23 14.86 8.58
N ALA A 253 8.81 15.03 9.83
CA ALA A 253 8.77 16.33 10.50
C ALA A 253 9.47 16.23 11.86
N PRO A 254 10.59 16.94 12.09
CA PRO A 254 11.26 16.95 13.39
C PRO A 254 10.27 17.29 14.51
N GLY A 255 10.29 16.51 15.59
CA GLY A 255 9.35 16.60 16.70
C GLY A 255 8.04 15.84 16.54
N ALA A 256 7.66 15.45 15.31
CA ALA A 256 6.52 14.58 15.04
C ALA A 256 6.95 13.21 14.49
N GLY A 257 8.18 13.09 13.97
CA GLY A 257 8.65 11.86 13.32
C GLY A 257 8.09 11.67 11.91
N TRP A 258 7.88 10.43 11.51
CA TRP A 258 7.24 10.07 10.25
C TRP A 258 5.72 10.27 10.35
N VAL A 259 5.21 11.19 9.56
CA VAL A 259 3.79 11.60 9.53
C VAL A 259 3.12 10.98 8.32
N PRO A 260 2.15 10.09 8.50
CA PRO A 260 1.47 9.46 7.38
C PRO A 260 0.49 10.42 6.69
N VAL A 261 0.31 10.19 5.39
CA VAL A 261 -0.76 10.80 4.59
C VAL A 261 -1.37 9.77 3.65
N ASP A 262 -2.69 9.75 3.57
CA ASP A 262 -3.43 8.91 2.64
C ASP A 262 -4.42 9.73 1.80
N ILE A 263 -3.89 10.39 0.79
CA ILE A 263 -4.64 11.33 -0.03
C ILE A 263 -5.71 10.62 -0.85
N SER A 264 -5.42 9.41 -1.28
CA SER A 264 -6.35 8.62 -2.08
C SER A 264 -7.55 8.11 -1.26
N GLU A 265 -7.36 7.76 0.01
CA GLU A 265 -8.48 7.46 0.91
C GLU A 265 -9.26 8.72 1.28
N ALA A 266 -8.57 9.82 1.57
CA ALA A 266 -9.19 11.12 1.75
C ALA A 266 -10.09 11.51 0.56
N ARG A 267 -9.67 11.17 -0.67
CA ARG A 267 -10.45 11.47 -1.87
C ARG A 267 -11.68 10.58 -2.02
N LYS A 268 -11.64 9.35 -1.54
CA LYS A 268 -12.79 8.43 -1.49
C LYS A 268 -13.74 8.77 -0.34
N HIS A 269 -13.20 9.27 0.78
CA HIS A 269 -13.89 9.59 2.02
C HIS A 269 -13.61 11.05 2.41
N PRO A 270 -14.25 12.03 1.75
CA PRO A 270 -13.99 13.46 1.97
C PRO A 270 -14.20 13.91 3.43
N GLU A 271 -15.10 13.26 4.15
CA GLU A 271 -15.37 13.50 5.57
C GLU A 271 -14.18 13.15 6.46
N LEU A 272 -13.28 12.26 5.99
CA LEU A 272 -12.03 11.88 6.67
C LEU A 272 -10.79 12.60 6.12
N LYS A 273 -10.95 13.65 5.28
CA LYS A 273 -9.82 14.38 4.70
C LYS A 273 -8.84 14.85 5.78
N ALA A 274 -9.34 15.44 6.84
CA ALA A 274 -8.50 15.91 7.94
C ALA A 274 -7.82 14.76 8.71
N TYR A 275 -8.51 13.64 8.87
CA TYR A 275 -7.98 12.45 9.52
C TYR A 275 -6.77 11.88 8.77
N PHE A 276 -6.85 11.76 7.45
CA PHE A 276 -5.78 11.19 6.62
C PHE A 276 -4.56 12.10 6.42
N PHE A 277 -4.52 13.24 7.07
CA PHE A 277 -3.30 14.03 7.25
C PHE A 277 -2.76 13.82 8.67
N GLY A 278 -1.88 12.87 8.84
CA GLY A 278 -1.30 12.47 10.13
C GLY A 278 -1.94 11.24 10.75
N GLY A 279 -3.06 10.77 10.23
CA GLY A 279 -3.77 9.58 10.71
C GLY A 279 -3.77 8.43 9.72
N LEU A 280 -3.67 7.20 10.24
CA LEU A 280 -3.88 5.96 9.49
C LEU A 280 -4.66 4.96 10.34
N SER A 281 -5.74 4.45 9.79
CA SER A 281 -6.53 3.40 10.42
C SER A 281 -5.81 2.07 10.50
N GLY A 282 -6.27 1.19 11.39
CA GLY A 282 -5.87 -0.21 11.45
C GLY A 282 -6.31 -1.06 10.26
N ASN A 283 -7.07 -0.49 9.30
CA ASN A 283 -7.65 -1.21 8.16
C ASN A 283 -6.66 -1.38 7.00
N ARG A 284 -5.42 -1.74 7.32
CA ARG A 284 -4.37 -2.04 6.34
C ARG A 284 -3.26 -2.87 6.94
N VAL A 285 -2.51 -3.56 6.12
CA VAL A 285 -1.28 -4.24 6.52
C VAL A 285 -0.15 -3.76 5.63
N LEU A 286 0.94 -3.28 6.23
CA LEU A 286 2.15 -2.83 5.54
C LEU A 286 3.01 -4.03 5.16
N PHE A 287 3.43 -4.10 3.90
CA PHE A 287 4.31 -5.14 3.37
C PHE A 287 5.66 -4.58 2.94
N THR A 288 5.68 -3.56 2.07
CA THR A 288 6.92 -3.08 1.46
C THR A 288 7.00 -1.56 1.41
N ARG A 289 8.24 -1.05 1.32
CA ARG A 289 8.57 0.37 1.08
C ARG A 289 9.36 0.60 -0.19
N ALA A 290 9.84 -0.47 -0.81
CA ALA A 290 10.70 -0.33 -1.96
C ALA A 290 9.96 0.27 -3.15
N ARG A 291 10.54 1.33 -3.69
CA ARG A 291 10.37 1.75 -5.09
C ARG A 291 11.67 1.41 -5.79
N ASP A 292 11.58 1.00 -7.05
CA ASP A 292 12.74 0.53 -7.79
C ASP A 292 13.43 -0.67 -7.10
N ALA A 293 12.60 -1.62 -6.58
CA ALA A 293 13.03 -2.75 -5.78
C ALA A 293 13.90 -3.70 -6.58
N LEU A 294 15.05 -4.09 -6.01
CA LEU A 294 15.91 -5.13 -6.56
C LEU A 294 15.59 -6.47 -5.89
N LEU A 295 15.20 -7.48 -6.69
CA LEU A 295 14.95 -8.82 -6.17
C LEU A 295 16.26 -9.57 -5.97
N GLU A 296 16.49 -9.98 -4.74
CA GLU A 296 17.60 -10.87 -4.33
C GLU A 296 17.06 -12.25 -3.90
N PRO A 297 17.80 -13.32 -4.00
CA PRO A 297 19.22 -13.43 -4.40
C PRO A 297 19.47 -13.65 -5.90
N ALA A 298 18.52 -13.36 -6.77
CA ALA A 298 18.56 -13.80 -8.18
C ALA A 298 19.70 -13.23 -9.02
N GLY A 299 20.46 -12.25 -8.52
CA GLY A 299 21.64 -11.70 -9.24
C GLY A 299 21.33 -11.09 -10.62
N THR A 300 20.08 -10.80 -10.90
CA THR A 300 19.59 -10.46 -12.26
C THR A 300 19.59 -8.99 -12.57
N GLY A 301 19.81 -8.14 -11.55
CA GLY A 301 19.73 -6.69 -11.70
C GLY A 301 18.34 -6.16 -12.05
N ARG A 302 17.32 -7.02 -12.08
CA ARG A 302 15.95 -6.60 -12.38
C ARG A 302 15.38 -5.76 -11.26
N ARG A 303 14.87 -4.59 -11.63
CA ARG A 303 14.19 -3.69 -10.73
C ARG A 303 12.68 -3.70 -10.98
N LEU A 304 11.93 -3.72 -9.89
CA LEU A 304 10.47 -3.60 -9.89
C LEU A 304 10.09 -2.18 -9.50
N ASN A 305 9.11 -1.58 -10.18
CA ASN A 305 8.59 -0.28 -9.77
C ASN A 305 8.12 -0.29 -8.31
N TYR A 306 7.50 -1.40 -7.89
CA TYR A 306 7.15 -1.72 -6.49
C TYR A 306 7.04 -3.25 -6.35
N PHE A 307 7.09 -3.74 -5.12
CA PHE A 307 7.01 -5.16 -4.84
C PHE A 307 5.89 -5.45 -3.84
N ILE A 308 4.76 -5.92 -4.34
CA ILE A 308 3.59 -6.29 -3.52
C ILE A 308 2.96 -7.59 -4.01
N TYR A 309 3.08 -7.91 -5.27
CA TYR A 309 2.61 -9.16 -5.85
C TYR A 309 3.76 -10.16 -5.97
N PRO A 310 3.47 -11.48 -5.97
CA PRO A 310 4.51 -12.48 -6.15
C PRO A 310 5.19 -12.33 -7.51
N VAL A 311 6.46 -12.69 -7.54
CA VAL A 311 7.26 -12.75 -8.78
C VAL A 311 7.74 -14.16 -8.97
N ALA A 312 7.55 -14.71 -10.16
CA ALA A 312 8.03 -16.02 -10.56
C ALA A 312 8.97 -15.93 -11.75
N ARG A 313 10.03 -16.74 -11.75
CA ARG A 313 11.01 -16.81 -12.83
C ARG A 313 11.38 -18.26 -13.14
N ALA A 314 11.30 -18.61 -14.41
CA ALA A 314 11.73 -19.90 -14.94
C ALA A 314 13.01 -19.71 -15.75
N ASP A 315 14.10 -20.36 -15.36
CA ASP A 315 15.44 -20.26 -15.98
C ASP A 315 15.88 -18.80 -16.20
N GLY A 316 15.58 -17.94 -15.20
CA GLY A 316 15.93 -16.53 -15.23
C GLY A 316 14.98 -15.63 -16.04
N GLN A 317 13.94 -16.18 -16.65
CA GLN A 317 12.91 -15.40 -17.37
C GLN A 317 11.63 -15.30 -16.53
N ASP A 318 10.97 -14.15 -16.59
CA ASP A 318 9.72 -13.96 -15.88
C ASP A 318 8.64 -14.86 -16.45
N VAL A 319 7.89 -15.47 -15.56
CA VAL A 319 6.68 -16.24 -15.87
C VAL A 319 5.51 -15.72 -15.06
N SER A 320 4.30 -15.97 -15.54
CA SER A 320 3.09 -15.56 -14.82
C SER A 320 2.99 -16.27 -13.47
N SER A 321 2.51 -15.56 -12.48
CA SER A 321 2.11 -16.10 -11.19
C SER A 321 0.69 -15.66 -10.85
N GLU A 322 -0.06 -16.55 -10.25
CA GLU A 322 -1.36 -16.27 -9.65
C GLU A 322 -1.20 -16.06 -8.16
N TRP A 323 -2.11 -15.30 -7.57
CA TRP A 323 -2.10 -15.08 -6.13
C TRP A 323 -3.50 -14.96 -5.56
N THR A 324 -3.61 -15.32 -4.29
CA THR A 324 -4.79 -15.04 -3.46
C THR A 324 -4.35 -14.53 -2.10
N LEU A 325 -5.03 -13.52 -1.60
CA LEU A 325 -4.86 -13.05 -0.23
C LEU A 325 -6.21 -13.04 0.46
N ARG A 326 -6.27 -13.69 1.62
CA ARG A 326 -7.45 -13.66 2.50
C ARG A 326 -7.03 -13.28 3.90
N TYR A 327 -7.94 -12.65 4.63
CA TYR A 327 -7.74 -12.38 6.05
C TYR A 327 -8.97 -12.73 6.86
N THR A 328 -8.75 -12.98 8.14
CA THR A 328 -9.80 -13.16 9.15
C THR A 328 -9.46 -12.29 10.34
N ASP A 329 -10.45 -11.57 10.88
CA ASP A 329 -10.28 -10.81 12.11
C ASP A 329 -10.13 -11.73 13.31
N GLU A 330 -9.15 -11.45 14.16
CA GLU A 330 -8.95 -12.09 15.47
C GLU A 330 -9.63 -11.22 16.55
N ALA A 331 -10.96 -11.29 16.61
CA ALA A 331 -11.81 -10.35 17.37
C ALA A 331 -11.43 -10.21 18.86
N SER A 332 -11.04 -11.29 19.53
CA SER A 332 -10.61 -11.25 20.94
C SER A 332 -9.28 -10.51 21.12
N ALA A 333 -8.35 -10.73 20.20
CA ALA A 333 -7.05 -10.07 20.20
C ALA A 333 -7.17 -8.58 19.80
N SER A 334 -8.03 -8.26 18.84
CA SER A 334 -8.31 -6.86 18.47
C SER A 334 -8.84 -6.04 19.63
N ARG A 335 -9.80 -6.59 20.39
CA ARG A 335 -10.31 -5.94 21.63
C ARG A 335 -9.23 -5.75 22.69
N ALA A 336 -8.34 -6.73 22.88
CA ALA A 336 -7.24 -6.63 23.83
C ALA A 336 -6.24 -5.52 23.46
N VAL A 337 -5.90 -5.38 22.17
CA VAL A 337 -5.01 -4.31 21.68
C VAL A 337 -5.67 -2.94 21.80
N ALA A 338 -6.95 -2.81 21.51
CA ALA A 338 -7.71 -1.56 21.68
C ALA A 338 -7.76 -1.11 23.15
N GLY A 339 -7.95 -2.04 24.08
CA GLY A 339 -7.96 -1.77 25.53
C GLY A 339 -6.59 -1.36 26.08
N ALA A 340 -5.50 -1.91 25.54
CA ALA A 340 -4.14 -1.56 25.97
C ALA A 340 -3.67 -0.19 25.47
N GLY A 341 -4.19 0.31 24.35
CA GLY A 341 -3.83 1.61 23.75
C GLY A 341 -4.33 2.82 24.53
N SER A 342 -5.17 2.63 25.55
CA SER A 342 -5.66 3.70 26.45
C SER A 342 -4.71 4.01 27.63
N ALA A 343 -3.56 3.33 27.71
CA ALA A 343 -2.65 3.41 28.86
C ALA A 343 -1.27 4.02 28.56
N TYR A 344 -1.09 4.68 27.39
CA TYR A 344 0.16 5.37 27.04
C TYR A 344 -0.10 6.77 26.51
#